data_2767dbd40547ef974a7e2894eeb03e2e
#
_entry.id   2767dbd40547ef974a7e2894eeb03e2e
#
_cell.length_a   1.000
_cell.length_b   1.000
_cell.length_c   1.000
_cell.angle_alpha   90.00
_cell.angle_beta   90.00
_cell.angle_gamma   90.00
#
_symmetry.space_group_name_H-M   'P 1'
#
loop_
_entity.id
_entity.type
_entity.pdbx_description
1 polymer ?
#
loop_
_entity_poly.entity_id
_entity_poly.type
_entity_poly.pdbx_seq_one_letter_code
_entity_poly.pdbx_strand_id
1 'polypeptide(L)'
;LAVDAVQHIRRMRGGAQGQLMLGEDGHVYVVKFQNNPQHTRVLANEFLATRLARAIGLTTPQADLIDVSEWLIENTPELEMDLGRSRERCKPGLHFGSRFAGGLMPGQVVDYLPEEQLAEVKNIEEFAGVLALDKWTGNANGRQAVFVRKQRERRYTAHFIDFGYCFHAGEWRFEDLPLRGIYYRNVVYREVRGWESFDKWLSRIEKLSEDVVWEAVNEIPHEWYGGNISELEALVEKLLARRGKIRELIEAFGNSDRQPFPNWGLGDKFAAKDWNDSRWEASIEGRVN
;
A
#
# COMPACT_ATOMS: atom_id res chain seq x y z
N LEU A 1 8.78 20.30 -3.63
CA LEU A 1 9.64 20.48 -4.80
C LEU A 1 9.68 19.14 -5.56
N ALA A 2 9.64 19.21 -6.90
CA ALA A 2 9.83 18.04 -7.75
C ALA A 2 11.32 17.70 -7.84
N VAL A 3 11.63 16.43 -8.16
CA VAL A 3 12.97 15.93 -8.46
C VAL A 3 13.11 15.80 -9.97
N ASP A 4 14.16 16.33 -10.55
CA ASP A 4 14.42 16.21 -11.98
C ASP A 4 14.93 14.81 -12.32
N ALA A 5 14.31 14.16 -13.31
CA ALA A 5 14.81 12.91 -13.86
C ALA A 5 16.01 13.19 -14.79
N VAL A 6 17.15 12.56 -14.47
CA VAL A 6 18.40 12.79 -15.23
C VAL A 6 18.78 11.64 -16.15
N GLN A 7 18.27 10.43 -15.90
CA GLN A 7 18.58 9.26 -16.72
C GLN A 7 17.47 8.20 -16.66
N HIS A 8 17.12 7.63 -17.79
CA HIS A 8 16.34 6.40 -17.89
C HIS A 8 17.24 5.19 -17.69
N ILE A 9 16.80 4.23 -16.86
CA ILE A 9 17.55 3.01 -16.58
C ILE A 9 16.94 1.81 -17.32
N ARG A 10 15.63 1.58 -17.14
CA ARG A 10 14.89 0.52 -17.82
C ARG A 10 13.38 0.62 -17.58
N ARG A 11 12.61 -0.02 -18.44
CA ARG A 11 11.16 -0.23 -18.24
C ARG A 11 10.92 -1.29 -17.15
N MET A 12 9.90 -1.05 -16.33
CA MET A 12 9.42 -2.01 -15.34
C MET A 12 8.29 -2.86 -15.93
N ARG A 13 8.08 -4.04 -15.35
CA ARG A 13 6.91 -4.87 -15.66
C ARG A 13 5.68 -4.30 -14.97
N GLY A 14 4.50 -4.54 -15.56
CA GLY A 14 3.20 -4.17 -14.98
C GLY A 14 2.35 -3.31 -15.90
N GLY A 15 1.05 -3.22 -15.59
CA GLY A 15 0.05 -2.55 -16.46
C GLY A 15 0.25 -1.04 -16.58
N ALA A 16 0.74 -0.37 -15.55
CA ALA A 16 1.06 1.06 -15.59
C ALA A 16 2.37 1.39 -16.34
N GLN A 17 3.12 0.38 -16.76
CA GLN A 17 4.35 0.51 -17.56
C GLN A 17 5.37 1.50 -16.96
N GLY A 18 5.54 1.44 -15.62
CA GLY A 18 6.48 2.32 -14.93
C GLY A 18 7.90 2.25 -15.50
N GLN A 19 8.61 3.37 -15.46
CA GLN A 19 9.98 3.50 -15.91
C GLN A 19 10.92 3.66 -14.71
N LEU A 20 12.01 2.89 -14.65
CA LEU A 20 13.03 3.07 -13.63
C LEU A 20 13.96 4.19 -14.08
N MET A 21 14.05 5.25 -13.28
CA MET A 21 14.78 6.46 -13.62
C MET A 21 15.67 6.90 -12.44
N LEU A 22 16.79 7.54 -12.76
CA LEU A 22 17.65 8.21 -11.78
C LEU A 22 17.21 9.67 -11.65
N GLY A 23 17.01 10.14 -10.42
CA GLY A 23 16.78 11.54 -10.10
C GLY A 23 18.09 12.31 -9.89
N GLU A 24 18.03 13.65 -10.01
CA GLU A 24 19.17 14.55 -9.74
C GLU A 24 19.67 14.45 -8.30
N ASP A 25 18.80 14.04 -7.37
CA ASP A 25 19.10 13.80 -5.97
C ASP A 25 19.88 12.49 -5.72
N GLY A 26 20.23 11.76 -6.78
CA GLY A 26 20.95 10.50 -6.75
C GLY A 26 20.14 9.28 -6.35
N HIS A 27 18.81 9.44 -6.19
CA HIS A 27 17.93 8.32 -5.92
C HIS A 27 17.30 7.75 -7.18
N VAL A 28 16.95 6.46 -7.12
CA VAL A 28 16.28 5.78 -8.22
C VAL A 28 14.79 5.71 -7.92
N TYR A 29 13.97 5.96 -8.94
CA TYR A 29 12.52 6.02 -8.86
C TYR A 29 11.86 5.10 -9.89
N VAL A 30 10.75 4.49 -9.50
CA VAL A 30 9.78 3.93 -10.46
C VAL A 30 8.80 5.04 -10.80
N VAL A 31 8.91 5.56 -12.02
CA VAL A 31 8.11 6.69 -12.50
C VAL A 31 6.92 6.19 -13.30
N LYS A 32 5.71 6.58 -12.91
CA LYS A 32 4.47 6.33 -13.65
C LYS A 32 4.06 7.61 -14.39
N PHE A 33 3.95 7.52 -15.71
CA PHE A 33 3.70 8.67 -16.60
C PHE A 33 2.21 9.02 -16.70
N GLN A 34 1.91 10.29 -17.02
CA GLN A 34 0.53 10.78 -17.19
C GLN A 34 -0.23 10.06 -18.30
N ASN A 35 0.46 9.71 -19.40
CA ASN A 35 -0.13 8.98 -20.52
C ASN A 35 0.00 7.46 -20.40
N ASN A 36 0.04 6.94 -19.16
CA ASN A 36 -0.05 5.49 -18.96
C ASN A 36 -1.43 4.95 -19.40
N PRO A 37 -1.51 3.66 -19.80
CA PRO A 37 -2.73 3.10 -20.39
C PRO A 37 -3.88 2.91 -19.38
N GLN A 38 -3.66 3.08 -18.09
CA GLN A 38 -4.69 2.83 -17.08
C GLN A 38 -5.62 4.04 -16.89
N HIS A 39 -5.12 5.19 -16.57
CA HIS A 39 -5.79 6.50 -16.45
C HIS A 39 -4.86 7.50 -15.77
N THR A 40 -4.95 8.80 -16.10
CA THR A 40 -4.11 9.85 -15.47
C THR A 40 -4.34 9.96 -13.97
N ARG A 41 -5.59 9.83 -13.48
CA ARG A 41 -5.93 9.87 -12.03
C ARG A 41 -5.24 8.78 -11.19
N VAL A 42 -4.74 7.72 -11.82
CA VAL A 42 -3.94 6.70 -11.14
C VAL A 42 -2.71 7.32 -10.46
N LEU A 43 -2.13 8.40 -11.03
CA LEU A 43 -1.00 9.11 -10.43
C LEU A 43 -1.41 9.84 -9.14
N ALA A 44 -2.56 10.50 -9.15
CA ALA A 44 -3.12 11.14 -7.96
C ALA A 44 -3.43 10.12 -6.86
N ASN A 45 -4.00 8.98 -7.25
CA ASN A 45 -4.29 7.87 -6.32
C ASN A 45 -3.02 7.31 -5.69
N GLU A 46 -2.00 7.02 -6.50
CA GLU A 46 -0.69 6.55 -6.03
C GLU A 46 -0.10 7.51 -5.01
N PHE A 47 -0.10 8.79 -5.34
CA PHE A 47 0.50 9.82 -4.50
C PHE A 47 -0.24 9.94 -3.17
N LEU A 48 -1.56 10.17 -3.22
CA LEU A 48 -2.38 10.34 -2.01
C LEU A 48 -2.36 9.08 -1.14
N ALA A 49 -2.66 7.92 -1.70
CA ALA A 49 -2.73 6.70 -0.91
C ALA A 49 -1.37 6.27 -0.34
N THR A 50 -0.25 6.52 -1.03
CA THR A 50 1.10 6.30 -0.48
C THR A 50 1.39 7.24 0.70
N ARG A 51 1.01 8.52 0.59
CA ARG A 51 1.15 9.50 1.69
C ARG A 51 0.31 9.07 2.91
N LEU A 52 -0.94 8.64 2.70
CA LEU A 52 -1.81 8.12 3.77
C LEU A 52 -1.23 6.85 4.40
N ALA A 53 -0.74 5.90 3.59
CA ALA A 53 -0.09 4.69 4.08
C ALA A 53 1.09 5.00 5.01
N ARG A 54 1.94 5.94 4.62
CA ARG A 54 3.08 6.40 5.43
C ARG A 54 2.64 7.12 6.70
N ALA A 55 1.62 7.97 6.62
CA ALA A 55 1.09 8.71 7.76
C ALA A 55 0.55 7.78 8.85
N ILE A 56 -0.05 6.65 8.48
CA ILE A 56 -0.46 5.62 9.44
C ILE A 56 0.66 4.64 9.81
N GLY A 57 1.89 4.82 9.27
CA GLY A 57 3.09 4.08 9.63
C GLY A 57 3.25 2.72 8.96
N LEU A 58 2.71 2.55 7.75
CA LEU A 58 2.98 1.40 6.90
C LEU A 58 4.32 1.55 6.17
N THR A 59 4.98 0.44 5.95
CA THR A 59 6.22 0.39 5.18
C THR A 59 5.92 0.46 3.69
N THR A 60 6.07 1.66 3.12
CA THR A 60 5.93 1.94 1.68
C THR A 60 7.13 2.71 1.17
N PRO A 61 7.48 2.63 -0.12
CA PRO A 61 8.41 3.57 -0.73
C PRO A 61 7.93 5.01 -0.55
N GLN A 62 8.86 5.96 -0.56
CA GLN A 62 8.51 7.38 -0.58
C GLN A 62 7.89 7.73 -1.92
N ALA A 63 6.84 8.56 -1.90
CA ALA A 63 6.20 9.13 -3.09
C ALA A 63 6.70 10.56 -3.30
N ASP A 64 7.20 10.83 -4.49
CA ASP A 64 7.74 12.13 -4.89
C ASP A 64 7.16 12.55 -6.25
N LEU A 65 7.22 13.84 -6.54
CA LEU A 65 6.94 14.37 -7.88
C LEU A 65 8.23 14.31 -8.68
N ILE A 66 8.19 13.71 -9.86
CA ILE A 66 9.34 13.60 -10.77
C ILE A 66 9.06 14.43 -12.01
N ASP A 67 9.91 15.41 -12.28
CA ASP A 67 9.88 16.17 -13.51
C ASP A 67 10.74 15.49 -14.58
N VAL A 68 10.11 15.17 -15.71
CA VAL A 68 10.79 14.55 -16.85
C VAL A 68 10.80 15.52 -18.00
N SER A 69 11.98 16.02 -18.35
CA SER A 69 12.15 17.04 -19.41
C SER A 69 11.83 16.48 -20.80
N GLU A 70 11.37 17.35 -21.70
CA GLU A 70 11.18 17.03 -23.10
C GLU A 70 12.48 16.53 -23.74
N TRP A 71 13.61 17.16 -23.40
CA TRP A 71 14.92 16.74 -23.87
C TRP A 71 15.23 15.28 -23.54
N LEU A 72 14.97 14.85 -22.26
CA LEU A 72 15.23 13.48 -21.85
C LEU A 72 14.36 12.48 -22.63
N ILE A 73 13.10 12.83 -22.86
CA ILE A 73 12.18 11.99 -23.64
C ILE A 73 12.62 11.88 -25.09
N GLU A 74 12.97 13.00 -25.76
CA GLU A 74 13.41 13.02 -27.12
C GLU A 74 14.69 12.23 -27.36
N ASN A 75 15.63 12.30 -26.40
CA ASN A 75 16.94 11.63 -26.48
C ASN A 75 16.94 10.19 -25.91
N THR A 76 15.80 9.66 -25.45
CA THR A 76 15.66 8.30 -24.92
C THR A 76 14.55 7.54 -25.66
N PRO A 77 14.85 6.81 -26.74
CA PRO A 77 13.86 6.10 -27.56
C PRO A 77 12.97 5.12 -26.75
N GLU A 78 13.49 4.56 -25.65
CA GLU A 78 12.78 3.60 -24.79
C GLU A 78 11.66 4.24 -23.96
N LEU A 79 11.61 5.58 -23.85
CA LEU A 79 10.55 6.29 -23.13
C LEU A 79 9.30 6.37 -23.99
N GLU A 80 8.64 5.21 -24.14
CA GLU A 80 7.37 5.05 -24.88
C GLU A 80 6.39 4.17 -24.08
N MET A 81 5.10 4.43 -24.29
CA MET A 81 3.97 3.67 -23.77
C MET A 81 3.42 2.76 -24.84
N ASP A 82 3.22 1.51 -24.51
CA ASP A 82 2.53 0.53 -25.35
C ASP A 82 1.03 0.58 -25.04
N LEU A 83 0.24 1.05 -25.96
CA LEU A 83 -1.22 1.13 -25.86
C LEU A 83 -1.91 -0.06 -26.56
N GLY A 84 -1.16 -1.13 -26.83
CA GLY A 84 -1.62 -2.36 -27.46
C GLY A 84 -1.73 -2.31 -28.97
N ARG A 85 -2.35 -1.27 -29.54
CA ARG A 85 -2.47 -1.06 -30.99
C ARG A 85 -1.47 -0.02 -31.53
N SER A 86 -0.93 0.80 -30.68
CA SER A 86 0.03 1.86 -30.99
C SER A 86 1.05 1.99 -29.86
N ARG A 87 2.15 2.66 -30.18
CA ARG A 87 3.11 3.13 -29.19
C ARG A 87 3.13 4.63 -29.23
N GLU A 88 3.17 5.24 -28.07
CA GLU A 88 3.22 6.70 -27.94
C GLU A 88 4.42 7.08 -27.08
N ARG A 89 5.08 8.19 -27.41
CA ARG A 89 6.14 8.75 -26.58
C ARG A 89 5.58 9.11 -25.20
N CYS A 90 6.37 8.88 -24.16
CA CYS A 90 6.06 9.43 -22.85
C CYS A 90 5.91 10.94 -22.94
N LYS A 91 5.04 11.53 -22.11
CA LYS A 91 4.84 12.98 -22.07
C LYS A 91 5.85 13.62 -21.12
N PRO A 92 6.36 14.83 -21.40
CA PRO A 92 7.15 15.60 -20.45
C PRO A 92 6.29 16.15 -19.31
N GLY A 93 6.94 16.65 -18.24
CA GLY A 93 6.32 17.31 -17.11
C GLY A 93 6.30 16.45 -15.83
N LEU A 94 5.39 16.78 -14.91
CA LEU A 94 5.31 16.16 -13.58
C LEU A 94 4.65 14.79 -13.61
N HIS A 95 5.31 13.81 -13.02
CA HIS A 95 4.89 12.42 -12.94
C HIS A 95 4.98 11.89 -11.51
N PHE A 96 4.26 10.82 -11.22
CA PHE A 96 4.39 10.11 -9.95
C PHE A 96 5.69 9.32 -9.92
N GLY A 97 6.51 9.52 -8.89
CA GLY A 97 7.69 8.71 -8.59
C GLY A 97 7.56 7.96 -7.29
N SER A 98 7.76 6.65 -7.33
CA SER A 98 7.94 5.81 -6.15
C SER A 98 9.42 5.52 -6.00
N ARG A 99 10.05 5.98 -4.90
CA ARG A 99 11.46 5.74 -4.65
C ARG A 99 11.76 4.26 -4.62
N PHE A 100 12.72 3.78 -5.40
CA PHE A 100 13.00 2.36 -5.50
C PHE A 100 13.40 1.78 -4.15
N ALA A 101 12.62 0.81 -3.67
CA ALA A 101 12.80 0.22 -2.37
C ALA A 101 13.98 -0.77 -2.40
N GLY A 102 15.14 -0.35 -1.95
CA GLY A 102 16.33 -1.20 -1.86
C GLY A 102 17.39 -0.89 -2.93
N GLY A 103 18.37 -1.79 -3.08
CA GLY A 103 19.45 -1.63 -4.04
C GLY A 103 19.17 -2.33 -5.37
N LEU A 104 19.97 -2.00 -6.38
CA LEU A 104 19.88 -2.60 -7.72
C LEU A 104 20.56 -3.98 -7.82
N MET A 105 21.15 -4.48 -6.73
CA MET A 105 21.79 -5.80 -6.72
C MET A 105 20.76 -6.92 -6.80
N PRO A 106 21.02 -7.98 -7.59
CA PRO A 106 20.13 -9.12 -7.70
C PRO A 106 19.79 -9.74 -6.33
N GLY A 107 18.50 -10.08 -6.12
CA GLY A 107 18.01 -10.71 -4.88
C GLY A 107 17.85 -9.79 -3.68
N GLN A 108 18.17 -8.50 -3.80
CA GLN A 108 17.86 -7.52 -2.76
C GLN A 108 16.38 -7.10 -2.76
N VAL A 109 15.78 -7.05 -3.93
CA VAL A 109 14.35 -6.75 -4.11
C VAL A 109 13.73 -7.85 -4.96
N VAL A 110 12.68 -8.48 -4.45
CA VAL A 110 11.93 -9.52 -5.14
C VAL A 110 10.43 -9.22 -5.05
N ASP A 111 9.66 -9.62 -6.05
CA ASP A 111 8.21 -9.47 -6.11
C ASP A 111 7.44 -10.72 -5.63
N TYR A 112 8.18 -11.81 -5.37
CA TYR A 112 7.63 -13.07 -4.90
C TYR A 112 8.55 -13.70 -3.84
N LEU A 113 7.94 -14.30 -2.81
CA LEU A 113 8.60 -15.18 -1.84
C LEU A 113 7.87 -16.52 -1.77
N PRO A 114 8.57 -17.65 -1.58
CA PRO A 114 7.96 -18.90 -1.13
C PRO A 114 7.16 -18.70 0.17
N GLU A 115 6.18 -19.57 0.43
CA GLU A 115 5.23 -19.37 1.53
C GLU A 115 5.90 -19.32 2.90
N GLU A 116 6.91 -20.16 3.13
CA GLU A 116 7.68 -20.19 4.36
C GLU A 116 8.41 -18.87 4.62
N GLN A 117 9.03 -18.30 3.57
CA GLN A 117 9.72 -17.02 3.69
C GLN A 117 8.75 -15.84 3.81
N LEU A 118 7.59 -15.93 3.14
CA LEU A 118 6.55 -14.92 3.24
C LEU A 118 5.96 -14.86 4.66
N ALA A 119 5.78 -16.02 5.30
CA ALA A 119 5.32 -16.10 6.68
C ALA A 119 6.32 -15.49 7.70
N GLU A 120 7.58 -15.37 7.32
CA GLU A 120 8.67 -14.89 8.18
C GLU A 120 9.11 -13.44 7.86
N VAL A 121 8.40 -12.69 7.00
CA VAL A 121 8.76 -11.30 6.75
C VAL A 121 8.73 -10.50 8.07
N LYS A 122 9.64 -9.51 8.20
CA LYS A 122 9.86 -8.80 9.47
C LYS A 122 8.63 -8.04 9.96
N ASN A 123 7.84 -7.53 9.05
CA ASN A 123 6.67 -6.69 9.30
C ASN A 123 5.38 -7.38 8.86
N ILE A 124 5.24 -8.68 9.17
CA ILE A 124 4.07 -9.48 8.79
C ILE A 124 2.75 -8.86 9.31
N GLU A 125 2.79 -8.23 10.47
CA GLU A 125 1.64 -7.55 11.07
C GLU A 125 1.13 -6.36 10.25
N GLU A 126 1.97 -5.77 9.41
CA GLU A 126 1.57 -4.67 8.55
C GLU A 126 0.61 -5.10 7.43
N PHE A 127 0.47 -6.41 7.15
CA PHE A 127 -0.55 -6.90 6.21
C PHE A 127 -1.97 -6.68 6.75
N ALA A 128 -2.19 -6.72 8.06
CA ALA A 128 -3.44 -6.27 8.67
C ALA A 128 -3.63 -4.76 8.51
N GLY A 129 -2.57 -3.99 8.66
CA GLY A 129 -2.59 -2.53 8.49
C GLY A 129 -2.91 -2.10 7.07
N VAL A 130 -2.25 -2.70 6.07
CA VAL A 130 -2.53 -2.37 4.67
C VAL A 130 -3.92 -2.85 4.24
N LEU A 131 -4.43 -3.96 4.80
CA LEU A 131 -5.81 -4.37 4.60
C LEU A 131 -6.79 -3.31 5.11
N ALA A 132 -6.56 -2.75 6.31
CA ALA A 132 -7.38 -1.66 6.83
C ALA A 132 -7.32 -0.41 5.94
N LEU A 133 -6.12 -0.03 5.46
CA LEU A 133 -5.94 1.06 4.51
C LEU A 133 -6.71 0.80 3.21
N ASP A 134 -6.62 -0.40 2.65
CA ASP A 134 -7.29 -0.75 1.39
C ASP A 134 -8.82 -0.74 1.52
N LYS A 135 -9.36 -1.11 2.70
CA LYS A 135 -10.80 -0.96 2.99
C LYS A 135 -11.19 0.50 3.13
N TRP A 136 -10.34 1.30 3.75
CA TRP A 136 -10.57 2.74 3.87
C TRP A 136 -10.55 3.43 2.52
N THR A 137 -9.51 3.19 1.71
CA THR A 137 -9.32 3.83 0.41
C THR A 137 -10.14 3.20 -0.72
N GLY A 138 -10.86 2.11 -0.47
CA GLY A 138 -11.66 1.43 -1.49
C GLY A 138 -10.81 0.92 -2.65
N ASN A 139 -9.68 0.27 -2.36
CA ASN A 139 -8.80 -0.30 -3.39
C ASN A 139 -9.54 -1.37 -4.19
N ALA A 140 -9.73 -1.13 -5.48
CA ALA A 140 -10.46 -2.01 -6.39
C ALA A 140 -9.62 -3.18 -6.95
N ASN A 141 -8.30 -3.21 -6.68
CA ASN A 141 -7.40 -4.27 -7.16
C ASN A 141 -6.88 -5.12 -6.00
N GLY A 142 -6.06 -6.13 -6.30
CA GLY A 142 -5.29 -6.88 -5.31
C GLY A 142 -4.15 -6.04 -4.74
N ARG A 143 -3.84 -6.20 -3.43
CA ARG A 143 -2.70 -5.55 -2.82
C ARG A 143 -1.40 -6.14 -3.32
N GLN A 144 -0.46 -5.31 -3.72
CA GLN A 144 0.88 -5.69 -4.15
C GLN A 144 1.93 -5.27 -3.10
N ALA A 145 2.98 -6.06 -3.00
CA ALA A 145 4.15 -5.77 -2.19
C ALA A 145 5.42 -6.24 -2.92
N VAL A 146 6.52 -5.55 -2.67
CA VAL A 146 7.87 -6.03 -2.97
C VAL A 146 8.58 -6.32 -1.66
N PHE A 147 9.47 -7.29 -1.69
CA PHE A 147 10.17 -7.75 -0.51
C PHE A 147 11.63 -7.35 -0.61
N VAL A 148 12.09 -6.59 0.36
CA VAL A 148 13.44 -6.03 0.39
C VAL A 148 14.24 -6.69 1.49
N ARG A 149 15.47 -7.11 1.15
CA ARG A 149 16.42 -7.66 2.10
C ARG A 149 17.76 -6.94 1.97
N LYS A 150 18.19 -6.29 3.04
CA LYS A 150 19.51 -5.67 3.08
C LYS A 150 20.60 -6.74 3.13
N GLN A 151 21.78 -6.36 2.69
CA GLN A 151 22.97 -7.22 2.81
C GLN A 151 23.16 -7.67 4.27
N ARG A 152 23.41 -8.95 4.50
CA ARG A 152 23.53 -9.62 5.82
C ARG A 152 22.24 -9.85 6.61
N GLU A 153 21.08 -9.41 6.12
CA GLU A 153 19.80 -9.76 6.74
C GLU A 153 19.31 -11.13 6.25
N ARG A 154 18.68 -11.89 7.14
CA ARG A 154 18.10 -13.20 6.78
C ARG A 154 16.66 -13.09 6.28
N ARG A 155 15.88 -12.19 6.89
CA ARG A 155 14.46 -12.00 6.60
C ARG A 155 14.23 -10.78 5.72
N TYR A 156 13.21 -10.85 4.90
CA TYR A 156 12.73 -9.75 4.07
C TYR A 156 11.84 -8.80 4.87
N THR A 157 11.73 -7.57 4.39
CA THR A 157 10.73 -6.59 4.80
C THR A 157 9.80 -6.37 3.63
N ALA A 158 8.48 -6.45 3.84
CA ALA A 158 7.49 -6.12 2.83
C ALA A 158 7.38 -4.60 2.68
N HIS A 159 7.43 -4.11 1.45
CA HIS A 159 7.12 -2.73 1.09
C HIS A 159 5.86 -2.75 0.22
N PHE A 160 4.79 -2.11 0.69
CA PHE A 160 3.54 -2.06 -0.05
C PHE A 160 3.64 -1.03 -1.17
N ILE A 161 3.22 -1.43 -2.37
CA ILE A 161 3.31 -0.66 -3.61
C ILE A 161 2.00 -0.73 -4.39
N ASP A 162 1.90 0.05 -5.47
CA ASP A 162 0.81 0.01 -6.44
C ASP A 162 -0.55 0.38 -5.83
N PHE A 163 -0.68 1.64 -5.44
CA PHE A 163 -1.90 2.22 -4.86
C PHE A 163 -2.82 2.88 -5.90
N GLY A 164 -2.49 2.79 -7.18
CA GLY A 164 -3.22 3.47 -8.26
C GLY A 164 -4.70 3.09 -8.39
N TYR A 165 -5.08 1.93 -7.87
CA TYR A 165 -6.47 1.46 -7.86
C TYR A 165 -7.22 1.78 -6.55
N CYS A 166 -6.61 2.49 -5.61
CA CYS A 166 -7.34 3.15 -4.54
C CYS A 166 -8.38 4.12 -5.13
N PHE A 167 -9.42 4.42 -4.39
CA PHE A 167 -10.53 5.29 -4.81
C PHE A 167 -11.23 4.80 -6.09
N HIS A 168 -11.20 3.49 -6.34
CA HIS A 168 -11.77 2.86 -7.54
C HIS A 168 -11.14 3.37 -8.84
N ALA A 169 -9.82 3.42 -8.90
CA ALA A 169 -9.01 3.87 -10.04
C ALA A 169 -9.37 5.30 -10.50
N GLY A 170 -9.69 5.49 -11.79
CA GLY A 170 -10.03 6.81 -12.35
C GLY A 170 -11.43 7.32 -12.05
N GLU A 171 -12.29 6.51 -11.39
CA GLU A 171 -13.70 6.84 -11.21
C GLU A 171 -13.97 7.66 -9.95
N TRP A 172 -13.06 7.65 -8.98
CA TRP A 172 -13.17 8.39 -7.71
C TRP A 172 -14.50 8.17 -7.00
N ARG A 173 -14.86 6.91 -6.88
CA ARG A 173 -16.03 6.45 -6.14
C ARG A 173 -15.64 5.39 -5.12
N PHE A 174 -16.51 5.12 -4.19
CA PHE A 174 -16.30 4.06 -3.22
C PHE A 174 -17.39 3.01 -3.35
N GLU A 175 -16.96 1.80 -3.68
CA GLU A 175 -17.80 0.61 -3.62
C GLU A 175 -17.37 -0.25 -2.44
N ASP A 176 -18.34 -0.85 -1.76
CA ASP A 176 -18.08 -1.75 -0.65
C ASP A 176 -17.76 -3.14 -1.18
N LEU A 177 -16.49 -3.35 -1.51
CA LEU A 177 -15.97 -4.57 -2.12
C LEU A 177 -15.06 -5.35 -1.14
N PRO A 178 -15.62 -6.19 -0.24
CA PRO A 178 -14.83 -6.84 0.82
C PRO A 178 -13.73 -7.77 0.27
N LEU A 179 -13.89 -8.31 -0.94
CA LEU A 179 -12.89 -9.19 -1.58
C LEU A 179 -11.86 -8.46 -2.45
N ARG A 180 -11.89 -7.10 -2.48
CA ARG A 180 -10.89 -6.28 -3.14
C ARG A 180 -9.95 -5.63 -2.12
N GLY A 181 -8.81 -5.12 -2.56
CA GLY A 181 -7.80 -4.55 -1.67
C GLY A 181 -7.26 -5.59 -0.68
N ILE A 182 -7.02 -6.82 -1.11
CA ILE A 182 -6.50 -7.89 -0.29
C ILE A 182 -5.21 -8.43 -0.89
N TYR A 183 -4.29 -8.86 -0.04
CA TYR A 183 -3.16 -9.65 -0.51
C TYR A 183 -3.63 -11.08 -0.82
N TYR A 184 -3.25 -11.61 -1.97
CA TYR A 184 -3.87 -12.83 -2.51
C TYR A 184 -3.53 -14.12 -1.75
N ARG A 185 -2.45 -14.12 -0.94
CA ARG A 185 -1.98 -15.29 -0.18
C ARG A 185 -2.31 -15.14 1.30
N ASN A 186 -3.24 -15.95 1.80
CA ASN A 186 -3.78 -15.85 3.16
C ASN A 186 -2.75 -16.08 4.28
N VAL A 187 -1.60 -16.70 3.99
CA VAL A 187 -0.54 -16.93 4.98
C VAL A 187 -0.10 -15.65 5.69
N VAL A 188 -0.21 -14.48 5.03
CA VAL A 188 0.14 -13.19 5.65
C VAL A 188 -0.83 -12.76 6.76
N TYR A 189 -2.02 -13.36 6.81
CA TYR A 189 -3.04 -13.08 7.82
C TYR A 189 -3.10 -14.16 8.91
N ARG A 190 -2.21 -15.14 8.89
CA ARG A 190 -2.21 -16.25 9.85
C ARG A 190 -2.09 -15.78 11.31
N GLU A 191 -1.36 -14.70 11.56
CA GLU A 191 -1.17 -14.14 12.90
C GLU A 191 -2.31 -13.19 13.35
N VAL A 192 -3.33 -12.98 12.50
CA VAL A 192 -4.52 -12.21 12.86
C VAL A 192 -5.41 -13.06 13.78
N ARG A 193 -5.56 -12.66 15.05
CA ARG A 193 -6.29 -13.40 16.07
C ARG A 193 -7.61 -12.75 16.48
N GLY A 194 -7.78 -11.46 16.20
CA GLY A 194 -8.97 -10.68 16.54
C GLY A 194 -8.77 -9.22 16.17
N TRP A 195 -9.63 -8.36 16.69
CA TRP A 195 -9.58 -6.92 16.44
C TRP A 195 -8.30 -6.26 16.95
N GLU A 196 -7.66 -6.79 18.00
CA GLU A 196 -6.39 -6.33 18.52
C GLU A 196 -5.27 -6.29 17.48
N SER A 197 -5.34 -7.18 16.45
CA SER A 197 -4.41 -7.19 15.33
C SER A 197 -4.59 -5.98 14.41
N PHE A 198 -5.75 -5.32 14.44
CA PHE A 198 -6.08 -4.14 13.66
C PHE A 198 -6.08 -2.84 14.45
N ASP A 199 -6.22 -2.88 15.78
CA ASP A 199 -6.47 -1.70 16.62
C ASP A 199 -5.44 -0.58 16.44
N LYS A 200 -4.17 -0.94 16.30
CA LYS A 200 -3.08 0.01 16.01
C LYS A 200 -3.36 0.81 14.74
N TRP A 201 -3.81 0.14 13.70
CA TRP A 201 -4.02 0.74 12.37
C TRP A 201 -5.33 1.52 12.31
N LEU A 202 -6.39 0.95 12.85
CA LEU A 202 -7.71 1.60 12.93
C LEU A 202 -7.61 2.89 13.75
N SER A 203 -6.96 2.84 14.92
CA SER A 203 -6.74 4.02 15.76
C SER A 203 -5.93 5.10 15.03
N ARG A 204 -4.94 4.73 14.22
CA ARG A 204 -4.15 5.69 13.45
C ARG A 204 -4.96 6.32 12.32
N ILE A 205 -5.79 5.54 11.64
CA ILE A 205 -6.70 6.06 10.59
C ILE A 205 -7.75 6.99 11.21
N GLU A 206 -8.35 6.61 12.32
CA GLU A 206 -9.37 7.40 13.02
C GLU A 206 -8.81 8.74 13.53
N LYS A 207 -7.58 8.75 14.05
CA LYS A 207 -6.91 9.93 14.61
C LYS A 207 -6.11 10.74 13.60
N LEU A 208 -6.02 10.29 12.35
CA LEU A 208 -5.30 11.02 11.32
C LEU A 208 -5.98 12.37 11.10
N SER A 209 -5.22 13.46 11.30
CA SER A 209 -5.74 14.82 11.09
C SER A 209 -6.18 15.02 9.64
N GLU A 210 -7.27 15.75 9.45
CA GLU A 210 -7.69 16.16 8.12
C GLU A 210 -6.64 17.04 7.43
N ASP A 211 -5.90 17.85 8.21
CA ASP A 211 -4.81 18.68 7.68
C ASP A 211 -3.76 17.84 6.95
N VAL A 212 -3.38 16.67 7.52
CA VAL A 212 -2.41 15.75 6.87
C VAL A 212 -2.95 15.22 5.54
N VAL A 213 -4.26 14.97 5.46
CA VAL A 213 -4.89 14.54 4.21
C VAL A 213 -4.87 15.68 3.19
N TRP A 214 -5.26 16.90 3.62
CA TRP A 214 -5.27 18.08 2.75
C TRP A 214 -3.88 18.54 2.32
N GLU A 215 -2.86 18.43 3.17
CA GLU A 215 -1.47 18.66 2.78
C GLU A 215 -1.06 17.75 1.62
N ALA A 216 -1.36 16.45 1.70
CA ALA A 216 -1.06 15.52 0.61
C ALA A 216 -1.86 15.83 -0.67
N VAL A 217 -3.12 16.26 -0.54
CA VAL A 217 -3.98 16.64 -1.66
C VAL A 217 -3.46 17.89 -2.37
N ASN A 218 -3.02 18.87 -1.62
CA ASN A 218 -2.51 20.15 -2.15
C ASN A 218 -1.19 19.99 -2.94
N GLU A 219 -0.47 18.89 -2.74
CA GLU A 219 0.73 18.57 -3.51
C GLU A 219 0.41 17.91 -4.87
N ILE A 220 -0.83 17.47 -5.12
CA ILE A 220 -1.21 16.75 -6.35
C ILE A 220 -1.27 17.73 -7.54
N PRO A 221 -0.47 17.50 -8.61
CA PRO A 221 -0.53 18.31 -9.81
C PRO A 221 -1.92 18.32 -10.44
N HIS A 222 -2.39 19.49 -10.84
CA HIS A 222 -3.74 19.67 -11.41
C HIS A 222 -3.96 18.89 -12.71
N GLU A 223 -2.90 18.60 -13.45
CA GLU A 223 -2.94 17.81 -14.67
C GLU A 223 -3.38 16.35 -14.40
N TRP A 224 -3.12 15.83 -13.20
CA TRP A 224 -3.43 14.44 -12.88
C TRP A 224 -4.93 14.19 -12.65
N TYR A 225 -5.69 15.26 -12.38
CA TYR A 225 -7.14 15.18 -12.19
C TYR A 225 -7.94 16.09 -13.15
N GLY A 226 -7.30 16.60 -14.20
CA GLY A 226 -7.95 17.45 -15.21
C GLY A 226 -8.36 18.82 -14.69
N GLY A 227 -7.76 19.31 -13.60
CA GLY A 227 -8.05 20.62 -13.00
C GLY A 227 -9.38 20.71 -12.28
N ASN A 228 -10.18 19.64 -12.18
CA ASN A 228 -11.47 19.66 -11.49
C ASN A 228 -11.27 19.48 -9.96
N ILE A 229 -10.96 20.58 -9.28
CA ILE A 229 -10.71 20.57 -7.84
C ILE A 229 -11.94 20.09 -7.05
N SER A 230 -13.15 20.39 -7.49
CA SER A 230 -14.37 19.98 -6.77
C SER A 230 -14.56 18.45 -6.75
N GLU A 231 -14.12 17.73 -7.78
CA GLU A 231 -14.13 16.27 -7.74
C GLU A 231 -13.10 15.72 -6.75
N LEU A 232 -11.92 16.35 -6.65
CA LEU A 232 -10.90 15.96 -5.70
C LEU A 232 -11.33 16.25 -4.25
N GLU A 233 -11.96 17.41 -4.00
CA GLU A 233 -12.55 17.76 -2.70
C GLU A 233 -13.63 16.75 -2.30
N ALA A 234 -14.57 16.44 -3.21
CA ALA A 234 -15.61 15.46 -2.97
C ALA A 234 -15.05 14.04 -2.71
N LEU A 235 -13.93 13.67 -3.34
CA LEU A 235 -13.22 12.43 -3.05
C LEU A 235 -12.73 12.43 -1.59
N VAL A 236 -12.09 13.52 -1.14
CA VAL A 236 -11.53 13.64 0.21
C VAL A 236 -12.64 13.58 1.27
N GLU A 237 -13.74 14.30 1.07
CA GLU A 237 -14.89 14.26 1.98
C GLU A 237 -15.44 12.84 2.15
N LYS A 238 -15.62 12.11 1.04
CA LYS A 238 -16.06 10.72 1.07
C LYS A 238 -15.04 9.80 1.75
N LEU A 239 -13.74 10.01 1.51
CA LEU A 239 -12.67 9.26 2.15
C LEU A 239 -12.69 9.44 3.67
N LEU A 240 -12.84 10.67 4.15
CA LEU A 240 -12.93 10.97 5.58
C LEU A 240 -14.16 10.32 6.23
N ALA A 241 -15.30 10.44 5.59
CA ALA A 241 -16.56 9.82 6.06
C ALA A 241 -16.46 8.26 6.10
N ARG A 242 -15.65 7.67 5.20
CA ARG A 242 -15.51 6.23 5.08
C ARG A 242 -14.74 5.55 6.23
N ARG A 243 -14.11 6.30 7.12
CA ARG A 243 -13.40 5.74 8.28
C ARG A 243 -14.26 4.75 9.09
N GLY A 244 -15.55 5.04 9.24
CA GLY A 244 -16.50 4.17 9.94
C GLY A 244 -16.81 2.83 9.25
N LYS A 245 -16.50 2.68 7.95
CA LYS A 245 -16.81 1.47 7.17
C LYS A 245 -15.74 0.37 7.25
N ILE A 246 -14.56 0.67 7.76
CA ILE A 246 -13.40 -0.22 7.68
C ILE A 246 -13.68 -1.54 8.40
N ARG A 247 -14.22 -1.49 9.63
CA ARG A 247 -14.51 -2.69 10.43
C ARG A 247 -15.52 -3.61 9.74
N GLU A 248 -16.61 -3.06 9.22
CA GLU A 248 -17.64 -3.81 8.47
C GLU A 248 -17.01 -4.57 7.28
N LEU A 249 -16.13 -3.93 6.52
CA LEU A 249 -15.50 -4.53 5.34
C LEU A 249 -14.43 -5.59 5.70
N ILE A 250 -13.71 -5.40 6.81
CA ILE A 250 -12.78 -6.41 7.33
C ILE A 250 -13.56 -7.65 7.81
N GLU A 251 -14.66 -7.44 8.52
CA GLU A 251 -15.52 -8.53 9.00
C GLU A 251 -16.14 -9.29 7.83
N ALA A 252 -16.66 -8.60 6.83
CA ALA A 252 -17.19 -9.21 5.61
C ALA A 252 -16.12 -10.02 4.85
N PHE A 253 -14.86 -9.56 4.83
CA PHE A 253 -13.75 -10.33 4.28
C PHE A 253 -13.44 -11.55 5.15
N GLY A 254 -13.39 -11.40 6.47
CA GLY A 254 -13.16 -12.48 7.42
C GLY A 254 -14.16 -13.62 7.31
N ASN A 255 -15.45 -13.27 7.11
CA ASN A 255 -16.56 -14.21 6.97
C ASN A 255 -16.74 -14.77 5.55
N SER A 256 -15.88 -14.41 4.60
CA SER A 256 -15.94 -14.91 3.24
C SER A 256 -15.46 -16.35 3.13
N ASP A 257 -15.77 -17.02 1.99
CA ASP A 257 -15.30 -18.37 1.68
C ASP A 257 -13.78 -18.52 1.64
N ARG A 258 -13.04 -17.38 1.60
CA ARG A 258 -11.58 -17.40 1.65
C ARG A 258 -11.02 -17.75 3.03
N GLN A 259 -11.80 -17.59 4.10
CA GLN A 259 -11.38 -17.82 5.49
C GLN A 259 -9.97 -17.27 5.79
N PRO A 260 -9.73 -15.97 5.59
CA PRO A 260 -8.38 -15.40 5.61
C PRO A 260 -7.74 -15.41 7.01
N PHE A 261 -8.56 -15.49 8.08
CA PHE A 261 -8.15 -15.38 9.47
C PHE A 261 -8.35 -16.71 10.21
N PRO A 262 -7.49 -17.74 9.99
CA PRO A 262 -7.70 -19.08 10.55
C PRO A 262 -7.62 -19.11 12.09
N ASN A 263 -6.97 -18.10 12.69
CA ASN A 263 -6.75 -18.01 14.15
C ASN A 263 -7.64 -16.95 14.82
N TRP A 264 -8.68 -16.45 14.13
CA TRP A 264 -9.60 -15.47 14.70
C TRP A 264 -10.32 -16.05 15.93
N GLY A 265 -10.33 -15.29 17.04
CA GLY A 265 -10.96 -15.68 18.31
C GLY A 265 -10.15 -16.68 19.16
N LEU A 266 -8.94 -17.07 18.75
CA LEU A 266 -8.08 -17.91 19.58
C LEU A 266 -7.43 -17.14 20.75
N GLY A 267 -7.31 -15.82 20.65
CA GLY A 267 -6.78 -14.95 21.73
C GLY A 267 -7.60 -15.05 23.02
N ASP A 268 -8.92 -15.03 22.89
CA ASP A 268 -9.84 -15.10 24.04
C ASP A 268 -9.83 -16.47 24.77
N LYS A 269 -9.50 -17.55 24.05
CA LYS A 269 -9.42 -18.89 24.63
C LYS A 269 -8.19 -19.10 25.51
N PHE A 270 -7.10 -18.39 25.26
CA PHE A 270 -5.90 -18.46 26.09
C PHE A 270 -6.02 -17.56 27.33
N ALA A 271 -6.61 -16.37 27.19
CA ALA A 271 -6.90 -15.50 28.33
C ALA A 271 -7.87 -16.14 29.33
N ALA A 272 -8.84 -16.93 28.86
CA ALA A 272 -9.76 -17.67 29.71
C ALA A 272 -9.13 -18.90 30.40
N LYS A 273 -8.04 -19.47 29.87
CA LYS A 273 -7.34 -20.60 30.47
C LYS A 273 -6.44 -20.17 31.63
N ASP A 274 -5.76 -19.05 31.53
CA ASP A 274 -4.91 -18.53 32.60
C ASP A 274 -5.71 -18.09 33.84
N TRP A 275 -7.00 -17.74 33.67
CA TRP A 275 -7.89 -17.42 34.79
C TRP A 275 -8.39 -18.65 35.53
N ASN A 276 -8.42 -19.81 34.90
CA ASN A 276 -8.87 -21.05 35.57
C ASN A 276 -7.74 -21.79 36.30
N ASP A 277 -6.48 -21.62 35.91
CA ASP A 277 -5.34 -22.28 36.57
C ASP A 277 -4.96 -21.61 37.92
N SER A 278 -5.29 -20.34 38.13
CA SER A 278 -5.06 -19.67 39.43
C SER A 278 -5.99 -20.09 40.55
N ARG A 279 -6.98 -20.96 40.29
CA ARG A 279 -7.87 -21.52 41.33
C ARG A 279 -7.41 -22.83 41.94
N TRP A 280 -6.31 -23.43 41.47
CA TRP A 280 -5.83 -24.72 41.98
C TRP A 280 -4.78 -24.60 43.10
N GLU A 281 -4.14 -23.45 43.30
CA GLU A 281 -3.14 -23.26 44.34
C GLU A 281 -3.74 -22.95 45.71
N ALA A 282 -5.01 -22.62 45.84
CA ALA A 282 -5.66 -22.27 47.10
C ALA A 282 -6.24 -23.47 47.86
N SER A 283 -6.13 -24.72 47.36
CA SER A 283 -6.76 -25.90 47.99
C SER A 283 -5.78 -26.89 48.63
N ILE A 284 -4.47 -26.59 48.71
CA ILE A 284 -3.47 -27.52 49.30
C ILE A 284 -2.98 -27.09 50.69
N GLU A 285 -3.27 -25.88 51.21
CA GLU A 285 -2.85 -25.43 52.55
C GLU A 285 -3.84 -25.72 53.69
N GLY A 286 -4.84 -26.56 53.50
CA GLY A 286 -5.90 -26.84 54.48
C GLY A 286 -5.93 -28.24 55.07
N ARG A 287 -4.84 -29.02 55.06
CA ARG A 287 -4.79 -30.33 55.81
C ARG A 287 -3.40 -30.66 56.33
N VAL A 288 -2.99 -30.02 57.37
CA VAL A 288 -2.12 -30.61 58.45
C VAL A 288 -2.46 -29.88 59.74
N ASN A 289 -3.33 -30.48 60.55
CA ASN A 289 -3.32 -30.54 61.98
C ASN A 289 -4.38 -31.54 62.42
#